data_d8c0b79f5aebb3e9870e5b07a0820ec3
#
_entry.id   d8c0b79f5aebb3e9870e5b07a0820ec3
#
_cell.length_a   1.000
_cell.length_b   1.000
_cell.length_c   1.000
_cell.angle_alpha   90.00
_cell.angle_beta   90.00
_cell.angle_gamma   90.00
#
_symmetry.space_group_name_H-M   'P 1'
#
loop_
_entity.id
_entity.type
_entity.pdbx_description
1 polymer ?
#
loop_
_entity_poly.entity_id
_entity_poly.type
_entity_poly.pdbx_seq_one_letter_code
_entity_poly.pdbx_strand_id
1 'polypeptide(L)'
;IALAQGILSHSSKADNRNEKVFGFDAFQWESWMPAHIPYCLYEPGDSFLPEARRLVREHGGGRVELIQADLGLYEWSGGPIKLLLVDAIKNETLAIQIPRNFFPSLIPGSLLIHQDFKHYYTSWIHVLQYRLRQYFRFYQSIPWGTAAFELLAPIPREAIDRATEFTTIPDDETDASFRHSLDLVGPDERANIAAAHVMHYVHLKRKDRASQIVELYRPHGMLDQGEFPKVLSLLC
;
A
#
# COMPACT_ATOMS: atom_id res chain seq x y z
N ILE A 1 -5.68 7.07 -15.06
CA ILE A 1 -5.88 7.02 -16.53
C ILE A 1 -5.82 5.58 -17.02
N ALA A 2 -4.76 4.82 -16.78
CA ALA A 2 -4.62 3.42 -17.26
C ALA A 2 -5.78 2.50 -16.86
N LEU A 3 -6.25 2.58 -15.60
CA LEU A 3 -7.43 1.80 -15.15
C LEU A 3 -8.70 2.18 -15.91
N ALA A 4 -8.93 3.48 -16.15
CA ALA A 4 -10.08 3.94 -16.91
C ALA A 4 -10.02 3.48 -18.37
N GLN A 5 -8.84 3.51 -19.00
CA GLN A 5 -8.62 2.99 -20.34
C GLN A 5 -8.84 1.47 -20.41
N GLY A 6 -8.39 0.73 -19.38
CA GLY A 6 -8.68 -0.69 -19.25
C GLY A 6 -10.18 -1.00 -19.19
N ILE A 7 -10.96 -0.23 -18.42
CA ILE A 7 -12.42 -0.36 -18.38
C ILE A 7 -13.03 -0.05 -19.76
N LEU A 8 -12.59 1.01 -20.42
CA LEU A 8 -13.09 1.39 -21.75
C LEU A 8 -12.80 0.31 -22.81
N SER A 9 -11.60 -0.29 -22.80
CA SER A 9 -11.22 -1.32 -23.76
C SER A 9 -11.99 -2.64 -23.59
N HIS A 10 -12.52 -2.90 -22.38
CA HIS A 10 -13.29 -4.10 -22.06
C HIS A 10 -14.81 -3.84 -21.97
N SER A 11 -15.27 -2.65 -22.34
CA SER A 11 -16.69 -2.23 -22.21
C SER A 11 -17.67 -2.88 -23.19
N SER A 12 -17.22 -3.80 -24.04
CA SER A 12 -18.09 -4.63 -24.87
C SER A 12 -18.98 -5.62 -24.05
N LYS A 13 -18.65 -5.85 -22.78
CA LYS A 13 -19.51 -6.60 -21.84
C LYS A 13 -20.49 -5.63 -21.18
N ALA A 14 -21.78 -5.92 -21.30
CA ALA A 14 -22.89 -5.08 -20.82
C ALA A 14 -22.77 -4.64 -19.34
N ASP A 15 -22.05 -5.40 -18.51
CA ASP A 15 -21.88 -5.17 -17.08
C ASP A 15 -20.94 -3.99 -16.72
N ASN A 16 -20.08 -3.54 -17.66
CA ASN A 16 -19.07 -2.54 -17.33
C ASN A 16 -19.45 -1.09 -17.67
N ARG A 17 -20.69 -0.84 -18.11
CA ARG A 17 -21.11 0.50 -18.59
C ARG A 17 -21.13 1.56 -17.48
N ASN A 18 -21.33 1.16 -16.23
CA ASN A 18 -21.44 2.06 -15.08
C ASN A 18 -20.21 2.06 -14.16
N GLU A 19 -19.15 1.34 -14.52
CA GLU A 19 -17.93 1.29 -13.72
C GLU A 19 -17.24 2.65 -13.71
N LYS A 20 -16.86 3.10 -12.52
CA LYS A 20 -16.11 4.35 -12.30
C LYS A 20 -14.76 4.05 -11.64
N VAL A 21 -13.81 4.93 -11.85
CA VAL A 21 -12.53 4.97 -11.15
C VAL A 21 -12.55 6.20 -10.25
N PHE A 22 -12.28 6.01 -8.98
CA PHE A 22 -12.11 7.09 -8.01
C PHE A 22 -10.64 7.19 -7.67
N GLY A 23 -10.07 8.40 -7.76
CA GLY A 23 -8.71 8.70 -7.36
C GLY A 23 -8.73 9.65 -6.16
N PHE A 24 -8.04 9.26 -5.10
CA PHE A 24 -7.96 10.02 -3.86
C PHE A 24 -6.52 10.48 -3.65
N ASP A 25 -6.35 11.76 -3.34
CA ASP A 25 -5.05 12.35 -3.02
C ASP A 25 -5.30 13.67 -2.27
N ALA A 26 -4.32 14.16 -1.53
CA ALA A 26 -4.31 15.52 -1.01
C ALA A 26 -4.16 16.55 -2.13
N PHE A 27 -3.59 16.17 -3.26
CA PHE A 27 -3.27 16.99 -4.42
C PHE A 27 -2.44 18.23 -4.06
N GLN A 28 -1.55 18.08 -3.07
CA GLN A 28 -0.61 19.12 -2.67
C GLN A 28 0.78 18.76 -3.17
N TRP A 29 1.49 19.77 -3.70
CA TRP A 29 2.88 19.62 -4.12
C TRP A 29 3.78 19.61 -2.89
N GLU A 30 4.51 18.52 -2.71
CA GLU A 30 5.37 18.35 -1.55
C GLU A 30 6.82 18.76 -1.83
N SER A 31 7.56 19.15 -0.81
CA SER A 31 8.94 19.65 -0.93
C SER A 31 9.94 18.64 -1.53
N TRP A 32 9.63 17.35 -1.50
CA TRP A 32 10.45 16.28 -2.10
C TRP A 32 10.17 16.06 -3.59
N MET A 33 9.00 16.47 -4.09
CA MET A 33 8.56 16.22 -5.48
C MET A 33 9.46 16.85 -6.55
N PRO A 34 10.02 18.05 -6.38
CA PRO A 34 10.93 18.64 -7.37
C PRO A 34 12.15 17.79 -7.72
N ALA A 35 12.63 16.98 -6.78
CA ALA A 35 13.75 16.08 -7.02
C ALA A 35 13.41 14.96 -8.03
N HIS A 36 12.13 14.63 -8.17
CA HIS A 36 11.63 13.58 -9.06
C HIS A 36 10.95 14.13 -10.33
N ILE A 37 10.45 15.36 -10.27
CA ILE A 37 9.73 16.01 -11.37
C ILE A 37 10.29 17.44 -11.56
N PRO A 38 11.52 17.57 -12.08
CA PRO A 38 12.26 18.83 -12.10
C PRO A 38 11.70 19.92 -13.02
N TYR A 39 10.75 19.57 -13.89
CA TYR A 39 10.16 20.51 -14.86
C TYR A 39 8.79 21.05 -14.43
N CYS A 40 8.38 20.80 -13.21
CA CYS A 40 7.10 21.27 -12.69
C CYS A 40 7.24 22.70 -12.13
N LEU A 41 6.23 23.51 -12.37
CA LEU A 41 6.18 24.93 -11.94
C LEU A 41 5.46 25.13 -10.59
N TYR A 42 5.18 24.02 -9.88
CA TYR A 42 4.54 24.10 -8.56
C TYR A 42 5.55 24.33 -7.44
N GLU A 43 5.17 25.14 -6.48
CA GLU A 43 5.89 25.31 -5.23
C GLU A 43 5.31 24.40 -4.13
N PRO A 44 6.09 24.02 -3.11
CA PRO A 44 5.56 23.26 -1.98
C PRO A 44 4.33 23.90 -1.35
N GLY A 45 3.24 23.14 -1.25
CA GLY A 45 1.93 23.62 -0.79
C GLY A 45 0.95 23.97 -1.90
N ASP A 46 1.40 24.14 -3.14
CA ASP A 46 0.49 24.37 -4.26
C ASP A 46 -0.37 23.15 -4.55
N SER A 47 -1.61 23.39 -5.00
CA SER A 47 -2.49 22.31 -5.42
C SER A 47 -2.32 22.00 -6.91
N PHE A 48 -1.96 20.77 -7.24
CA PHE A 48 -1.93 20.25 -8.62
C PHE A 48 -3.25 19.61 -9.07
N LEU A 49 -4.31 19.68 -8.26
CA LEU A 49 -5.64 19.14 -8.60
C LEU A 49 -6.22 19.69 -9.92
N PRO A 50 -6.08 21.01 -10.24
CA PRO A 50 -6.58 21.51 -11.52
C PRO A 50 -5.96 20.81 -12.74
N GLU A 51 -4.65 20.56 -12.69
CA GLU A 51 -3.92 19.85 -13.74
C GLU A 51 -4.29 18.38 -13.81
N ALA A 52 -4.38 17.71 -12.66
CA ALA A 52 -4.83 16.34 -12.59
C ALA A 52 -6.24 16.16 -13.19
N ARG A 53 -7.16 17.09 -12.88
CA ARG A 53 -8.52 17.11 -13.47
C ARG A 53 -8.50 17.37 -14.97
N ARG A 54 -7.61 18.21 -15.47
CA ARG A 54 -7.44 18.44 -16.91
C ARG A 54 -7.03 17.14 -17.61
N LEU A 55 -5.98 16.48 -17.13
CA LEU A 55 -5.48 15.21 -17.66
C LEU A 55 -6.54 14.10 -17.64
N VAL A 56 -7.30 14.03 -16.56
CA VAL A 56 -8.38 13.05 -16.41
C VAL A 56 -9.52 13.33 -17.40
N ARG A 57 -9.89 14.58 -17.63
CA ARG A 57 -10.91 14.94 -18.67
C ARG A 57 -10.45 14.55 -20.07
N GLU A 58 -9.18 14.79 -20.39
CA GLU A 58 -8.63 14.52 -21.72
C GLU A 58 -8.48 13.01 -22.00
N HIS A 59 -8.14 12.22 -20.98
CA HIS A 59 -7.72 10.82 -21.17
C HIS A 59 -8.56 9.79 -20.39
N GLY A 60 -9.41 10.22 -19.48
CA GLY A 60 -10.17 9.33 -18.59
C GLY A 60 -11.52 8.87 -19.11
N GLY A 61 -11.96 9.36 -20.29
CA GLY A 61 -13.22 8.96 -20.92
C GLY A 61 -14.47 9.24 -20.07
N GLY A 62 -14.43 10.25 -19.19
CA GLY A 62 -15.55 10.61 -18.30
C GLY A 62 -15.80 9.63 -17.14
N ARG A 63 -14.93 8.63 -16.95
CA ARG A 63 -15.10 7.58 -15.94
C ARG A 63 -14.27 7.76 -14.69
N VAL A 64 -13.41 8.77 -14.64
CA VAL A 64 -12.53 9.05 -13.51
C VAL A 64 -13.05 10.24 -12.73
N GLU A 65 -13.20 10.09 -11.45
CA GLU A 65 -13.54 11.13 -10.49
C GLU A 65 -12.37 11.32 -9.53
N LEU A 66 -11.85 12.55 -9.41
CA LEU A 66 -10.78 12.90 -8.49
C LEU A 66 -11.35 13.56 -7.25
N ILE A 67 -11.04 13.00 -6.10
CA ILE A 67 -11.51 13.44 -4.80
C ILE A 67 -10.30 13.94 -4.01
N GLN A 68 -10.26 15.23 -3.73
CA GLN A 68 -9.27 15.77 -2.80
C GLN A 68 -9.70 15.43 -1.38
N ALA A 69 -8.89 14.62 -0.71
CA ALA A 69 -9.21 14.12 0.62
C ALA A 69 -7.97 13.82 1.45
N ASP A 70 -8.09 14.03 2.75
CA ASP A 70 -7.22 13.40 3.74
C ASP A 70 -7.73 11.96 3.98
N LEU A 71 -6.96 10.97 3.54
CA LEU A 71 -7.31 9.55 3.69
C LEU A 71 -7.33 9.09 5.16
N GLY A 72 -6.72 9.84 6.06
CA GLY A 72 -6.81 9.62 7.50
C GLY A 72 -8.19 9.94 8.08
N LEU A 73 -9.01 10.73 7.36
CA LEU A 73 -10.32 11.19 7.80
C LEU A 73 -11.46 10.80 6.85
N TYR A 74 -11.12 10.33 5.64
CA TYR A 74 -12.11 10.06 4.60
C TYR A 74 -12.85 8.75 4.84
N GLU A 75 -14.19 8.78 4.71
CA GLU A 75 -15.06 7.62 4.78
C GLU A 75 -15.63 7.29 3.40
N TRP A 76 -15.43 6.04 2.95
CA TRP A 76 -15.95 5.59 1.66
C TRP A 76 -17.45 5.29 1.74
N SER A 77 -18.22 5.90 0.84
CA SER A 77 -19.66 5.69 0.69
C SER A 77 -20.09 5.35 -0.75
N GLY A 78 -19.12 5.11 -1.63
CA GLY A 78 -19.35 4.93 -3.07
C GLY A 78 -19.83 3.54 -3.51
N GLY A 79 -20.15 2.64 -2.57
CA GLY A 79 -20.64 1.29 -2.87
C GLY A 79 -19.52 0.24 -3.04
N PRO A 80 -19.83 -0.92 -3.65
CA PRO A 80 -18.88 -2.04 -3.76
C PRO A 80 -17.62 -1.69 -4.55
N ILE A 81 -16.48 -2.14 -4.02
CA ILE A 81 -15.17 -1.95 -4.64
C ILE A 81 -14.70 -3.28 -5.25
N LYS A 82 -14.37 -3.28 -6.54
CA LYS A 82 -13.85 -4.44 -7.28
C LYS A 82 -12.32 -4.43 -7.40
N LEU A 83 -11.71 -3.25 -7.35
CA LEU A 83 -10.27 -3.07 -7.34
C LEU A 83 -9.93 -1.89 -6.44
N LEU A 84 -9.05 -2.12 -5.47
CA LEU A 84 -8.49 -1.12 -4.58
C LEU A 84 -6.97 -1.10 -4.75
N LEU A 85 -6.44 -0.04 -5.38
CA LEU A 85 -5.01 0.21 -5.42
C LEU A 85 -4.66 1.18 -4.28
N VAL A 86 -3.72 0.78 -3.44
CA VAL A 86 -3.27 1.55 -2.28
C VAL A 86 -1.79 1.90 -2.44
N ASP A 87 -1.52 3.19 -2.60
CA ASP A 87 -0.19 3.80 -2.63
C ASP A 87 -0.02 4.83 -1.49
N ALA A 88 -0.75 4.65 -0.41
CA ALA A 88 -0.87 5.68 0.61
C ALA A 88 -0.49 5.22 2.03
N ILE A 89 -0.24 3.95 2.29
CA ILE A 89 0.11 3.45 3.64
C ILE A 89 1.57 3.80 3.95
N LYS A 90 1.83 5.07 4.25
CA LYS A 90 3.18 5.59 4.56
C LYS A 90 3.41 5.79 6.07
N ASN A 91 2.39 5.64 6.89
CA ASN A 91 2.45 5.78 8.36
C ASN A 91 1.36 4.93 9.03
N GLU A 92 1.42 4.84 10.36
CA GLU A 92 0.49 4.05 11.17
C GLU A 92 -0.96 4.52 11.03
N THR A 93 -1.19 5.84 11.01
CA THR A 93 -2.54 6.40 10.88
C THR A 93 -3.21 5.92 9.59
N LEU A 94 -2.53 6.00 8.47
CA LEU A 94 -3.05 5.53 7.18
C LEU A 94 -3.17 4.00 7.12
N ALA A 95 -2.27 3.28 7.81
CA ALA A 95 -2.35 1.82 7.96
C ALA A 95 -3.60 1.39 8.75
N ILE A 96 -4.10 2.23 9.64
CA ILE A 96 -5.35 2.01 10.38
C ILE A 96 -6.57 2.46 9.56
N GLN A 97 -6.56 3.67 9.04
CA GLN A 97 -7.76 4.30 8.49
C GLN A 97 -8.14 3.75 7.11
N ILE A 98 -7.17 3.49 6.24
CA ILE A 98 -7.48 2.96 4.90
C ILE A 98 -8.20 1.60 4.96
N PRO A 99 -7.72 0.60 5.73
CA PRO A 99 -8.47 -0.64 5.88
C PRO A 99 -9.86 -0.45 6.49
N ARG A 100 -9.99 0.38 7.52
CA ARG A 100 -11.26 0.63 8.18
C ARG A 100 -12.31 1.26 7.28
N ASN A 101 -11.88 2.14 6.37
CA ASN A 101 -12.77 2.93 5.53
C ASN A 101 -13.08 2.25 4.19
N PHE A 102 -12.17 1.47 3.62
CA PHE A 102 -12.35 0.91 2.27
C PHE A 102 -12.56 -0.61 2.26
N PHE A 103 -11.95 -1.38 3.17
CA PHE A 103 -12.03 -2.85 3.12
C PHE A 103 -13.44 -3.40 3.35
N PRO A 104 -14.32 -2.77 4.17
CA PRO A 104 -15.72 -3.23 4.28
C PRO A 104 -16.49 -3.21 2.96
N SER A 105 -16.05 -2.41 1.99
CA SER A 105 -16.70 -2.29 0.67
C SER A 105 -16.08 -3.19 -0.40
N LEU A 106 -14.98 -3.90 -0.11
CA LEU A 106 -14.46 -4.92 -1.01
C LEU A 106 -15.43 -6.10 -1.09
N ILE A 107 -15.66 -6.60 -2.29
CA ILE A 107 -16.52 -7.78 -2.52
C ILE A 107 -15.66 -9.00 -2.90
N PRO A 108 -16.08 -10.23 -2.62
CA PRO A 108 -15.34 -11.43 -3.02
C PRO A 108 -14.99 -11.41 -4.50
N GLY A 109 -13.72 -11.74 -4.82
CA GLY A 109 -13.14 -11.61 -6.15
C GLY A 109 -12.51 -10.24 -6.44
N SER A 110 -12.63 -9.26 -5.52
CA SER A 110 -11.93 -7.97 -5.64
C SER A 110 -10.42 -8.16 -5.54
N LEU A 111 -9.69 -7.29 -6.24
CA LEU A 111 -8.23 -7.19 -6.10
C LEU A 111 -7.87 -6.02 -5.18
N LEU A 112 -7.09 -6.31 -4.15
CA LEU A 112 -6.37 -5.34 -3.34
C LEU A 112 -4.91 -5.30 -3.81
N ILE A 113 -4.45 -4.13 -4.22
CA ILE A 113 -3.09 -3.92 -4.72
C ILE A 113 -2.38 -2.96 -3.79
N HIS A 114 -1.33 -3.44 -3.12
CA HIS A 114 -0.41 -2.62 -2.35
C HIS A 114 0.79 -2.24 -3.21
N GLN A 115 0.90 -0.97 -3.59
CA GLN A 115 1.97 -0.51 -4.47
C GLN A 115 3.34 -0.63 -3.81
N ASP A 116 3.44 -0.34 -2.52
CA ASP A 116 4.69 -0.38 -1.77
C ASP A 116 4.82 -1.61 -0.87
N PHE A 117 4.24 -2.74 -1.23
CA PHE A 117 4.31 -3.96 -0.43
C PHE A 117 5.76 -4.37 -0.11
N LYS A 118 6.68 -4.16 -1.06
CA LYS A 118 8.10 -4.51 -0.92
C LYS A 118 8.99 -3.30 -0.61
N HIS A 119 8.43 -2.17 -0.18
CA HIS A 119 9.20 -1.01 0.21
C HIS A 119 9.52 -1.03 1.72
N TYR A 120 10.77 -0.80 2.08
CA TYR A 120 11.22 -0.89 3.47
C TYR A 120 10.43 0.00 4.44
N TYR A 121 9.89 1.11 3.96
CA TYR A 121 9.23 2.11 4.80
C TYR A 121 7.78 1.74 5.19
N THR A 122 7.12 0.87 4.44
CA THR A 122 5.69 0.56 4.60
C THR A 122 5.44 -0.73 5.40
N SER A 123 6.14 -0.88 6.50
CA SER A 123 6.20 -2.10 7.30
C SER A 123 4.85 -2.59 7.85
N TRP A 124 3.88 -1.70 8.09
CA TRP A 124 2.54 -2.04 8.61
C TRP A 124 1.73 -2.95 7.67
N ILE A 125 1.99 -2.86 6.35
CA ILE A 125 1.26 -3.67 5.35
C ILE A 125 1.47 -5.16 5.60
N HIS A 126 2.66 -5.58 6.03
CA HIS A 126 2.98 -6.99 6.30
C HIS A 126 2.17 -7.55 7.46
N VAL A 127 2.06 -6.79 8.54
CA VAL A 127 1.25 -7.17 9.71
C VAL A 127 -0.24 -7.20 9.36
N LEU A 128 -0.73 -6.18 8.66
CA LEU A 128 -2.11 -6.10 8.20
C LEU A 128 -2.49 -7.31 7.33
N GLN A 129 -1.68 -7.62 6.31
CA GLN A 129 -1.94 -8.75 5.39
C GLN A 129 -1.85 -10.10 6.11
N TYR A 130 -0.91 -10.27 7.03
CA TYR A 130 -0.81 -11.50 7.82
C TYR A 130 -2.05 -11.72 8.69
N ARG A 131 -2.54 -10.69 9.37
CA ARG A 131 -3.74 -10.76 10.21
C ARG A 131 -5.01 -11.02 9.41
N LEU A 132 -5.07 -10.53 8.18
CA LEU A 132 -6.19 -10.71 7.26
C LEU A 132 -5.99 -11.88 6.28
N ARG A 133 -4.92 -12.67 6.37
CA ARG A 133 -4.54 -13.72 5.41
C ARG A 133 -5.62 -14.77 5.16
N GLN A 134 -6.53 -15.00 6.09
CA GLN A 134 -7.64 -15.94 5.89
C GLN A 134 -8.70 -15.42 4.91
N TYR A 135 -8.75 -14.11 4.71
CA TYR A 135 -9.70 -13.45 3.81
C TYR A 135 -9.10 -13.17 2.44
N PHE A 136 -7.77 -13.22 2.32
CA PHE A 136 -7.08 -12.92 1.08
C PHE A 136 -6.24 -14.08 0.58
N ARG A 137 -6.20 -14.25 -0.74
CA ARG A 137 -5.22 -15.08 -1.43
C ARG A 137 -4.19 -14.18 -2.08
N PHE A 138 -2.90 -14.48 -1.90
CA PHE A 138 -1.87 -13.83 -2.69
C PHE A 138 -2.11 -14.14 -4.18
N TYR A 139 -2.23 -13.10 -4.97
CA TYR A 139 -2.52 -13.23 -6.39
C TYR A 139 -1.25 -13.18 -7.22
N GLN A 140 -0.44 -12.13 -7.02
CA GLN A 140 0.78 -11.94 -7.80
C GLN A 140 1.74 -10.95 -7.14
N SER A 141 3.06 -11.22 -7.22
CA SER A 141 4.10 -10.20 -7.10
C SER A 141 4.21 -9.44 -8.41
N ILE A 142 4.20 -8.12 -8.34
CA ILE A 142 4.32 -7.21 -9.48
C ILE A 142 5.66 -6.48 -9.34
N PRO A 143 6.45 -6.32 -10.42
CA PRO A 143 7.72 -5.58 -10.37
C PRO A 143 7.57 -4.20 -9.71
N TRP A 144 8.67 -3.65 -9.20
CA TRP A 144 8.74 -2.30 -8.63
C TRP A 144 8.00 -2.10 -7.29
N GLY A 145 8.00 -3.13 -6.45
CA GLY A 145 7.54 -2.97 -5.06
C GLY A 145 6.11 -3.42 -4.80
N THR A 146 5.34 -3.76 -5.81
CA THR A 146 3.89 -3.99 -5.72
C THR A 146 3.54 -5.46 -5.46
N ALA A 147 2.44 -5.69 -4.73
CA ALA A 147 1.81 -7.00 -4.59
C ALA A 147 0.29 -6.90 -4.70
N ALA A 148 -0.32 -7.91 -5.32
CA ALA A 148 -1.76 -8.03 -5.46
C ALA A 148 -2.31 -9.21 -4.66
N PHE A 149 -3.48 -9.00 -4.07
CA PHE A 149 -4.21 -9.97 -3.25
C PHE A 149 -5.66 -10.03 -3.72
N GLU A 150 -6.22 -11.22 -3.82
CA GLU A 150 -7.63 -11.43 -4.15
C GLU A 150 -8.43 -11.68 -2.87
N LEU A 151 -9.53 -10.96 -2.70
CA LEU A 151 -10.45 -11.17 -1.60
C LEU A 151 -11.28 -12.43 -1.84
N LEU A 152 -11.23 -13.37 -0.89
CA LEU A 152 -11.95 -14.65 -0.95
C LEU A 152 -13.33 -14.59 -0.29
N ALA A 153 -13.46 -13.82 0.79
CA ALA A 153 -14.70 -13.69 1.57
C ALA A 153 -14.81 -12.28 2.17
N PRO A 154 -16.02 -11.80 2.46
CA PRO A 154 -16.20 -10.51 3.13
C PRO A 154 -15.45 -10.47 4.46
N ILE A 155 -14.83 -9.33 4.77
CA ILE A 155 -14.06 -9.15 5.99
C ILE A 155 -14.99 -8.57 7.07
N PRO A 156 -15.22 -9.28 8.18
CA PRO A 156 -15.98 -8.72 9.30
C PRO A 156 -15.29 -7.47 9.87
N ARG A 157 -16.08 -6.50 10.31
CA ARG A 157 -15.56 -5.24 10.90
C ARG A 157 -14.58 -5.51 12.03
N GLU A 158 -14.92 -6.44 12.90
CA GLU A 158 -14.09 -6.83 14.06
C GLU A 158 -12.74 -7.43 13.64
N ALA A 159 -12.67 -8.07 12.48
CA ALA A 159 -11.42 -8.59 11.94
C ALA A 159 -10.53 -7.44 11.42
N ILE A 160 -11.12 -6.42 10.79
CA ILE A 160 -10.40 -5.21 10.37
C ILE A 160 -9.89 -4.45 11.60
N ASP A 161 -10.74 -4.26 12.61
CA ASP A 161 -10.38 -3.53 13.82
C ASP A 161 -9.21 -4.21 14.55
N ARG A 162 -9.25 -5.55 14.70
CA ARG A 162 -8.11 -6.31 15.24
C ARG A 162 -6.87 -6.25 14.36
N ALA A 163 -7.03 -6.31 13.05
CA ALA A 163 -5.90 -6.28 12.13
C ALA A 163 -5.17 -4.93 12.11
N THR A 164 -5.87 -3.86 12.45
CA THR A 164 -5.36 -2.48 12.51
C THR A 164 -4.94 -2.04 13.91
N GLU A 165 -4.94 -2.91 14.91
CA GLU A 165 -4.44 -2.61 16.24
C GLU A 165 -2.94 -2.90 16.32
N PHE A 166 -2.11 -1.90 16.01
CA PHE A 166 -0.65 -2.06 15.92
C PHE A 166 0.09 -1.85 17.25
N THR A 167 -0.51 -1.23 18.25
CA THR A 167 0.17 -0.84 19.50
C THR A 167 0.50 -2.00 20.43
N THR A 168 -0.20 -3.13 20.30
CA THR A 168 -0.12 -4.28 21.21
C THR A 168 0.35 -5.57 20.52
N ILE A 169 1.03 -5.46 19.38
CA ILE A 169 1.46 -6.64 18.64
C ILE A 169 2.61 -7.33 19.36
N PRO A 170 2.50 -8.64 19.68
CA PRO A 170 3.62 -9.43 20.17
C PRO A 170 4.74 -9.55 19.13
N ASP A 171 5.99 -9.63 19.57
CA ASP A 171 7.15 -9.74 18.68
C ASP A 171 7.09 -10.99 17.80
N ASP A 172 6.64 -12.11 18.37
CA ASP A 172 6.48 -13.38 17.65
C ASP A 172 5.43 -13.28 16.52
N GLU A 173 4.35 -12.54 16.72
CA GLU A 173 3.35 -12.27 15.70
C GLU A 173 3.92 -11.35 14.62
N THR A 174 4.66 -10.32 15.02
CA THR A 174 5.38 -9.44 14.08
C THR A 174 6.35 -10.25 13.22
N ASP A 175 7.22 -11.03 13.83
CA ASP A 175 8.18 -11.87 13.13
C ASP A 175 7.48 -12.89 12.18
N ALA A 176 6.34 -13.46 12.61
CA ALA A 176 5.55 -14.35 11.77
C ALA A 176 4.95 -13.63 10.56
N SER A 177 4.55 -12.37 10.71
CA SER A 177 4.01 -11.55 9.63
C SER A 177 5.04 -11.32 8.53
N PHE A 178 6.27 -11.00 8.90
CA PHE A 178 7.35 -10.80 7.93
C PHE A 178 7.82 -12.11 7.30
N ARG A 179 7.91 -13.21 8.06
CA ARG A 179 8.17 -14.53 7.46
C ARG A 179 7.13 -14.91 6.43
N HIS A 180 5.86 -14.73 6.75
CA HIS A 180 4.77 -14.96 5.79
C HIS A 180 4.97 -14.13 4.51
N SER A 181 5.31 -12.85 4.62
CA SER A 181 5.52 -11.99 3.45
C SER A 181 6.74 -12.40 2.63
N LEU A 182 7.82 -12.86 3.28
CA LEU A 182 9.01 -13.40 2.59
C LEU A 182 8.70 -14.65 1.77
N ASP A 183 7.73 -15.46 2.21
CA ASP A 183 7.30 -16.67 1.50
C ASP A 183 6.42 -16.36 0.28
N LEU A 184 5.83 -15.17 0.21
CA LEU A 184 5.00 -14.74 -0.92
C LEU A 184 5.81 -14.25 -2.13
N VAL A 185 7.07 -13.90 -1.95
CA VAL A 185 7.89 -13.24 -2.98
C VAL A 185 9.09 -14.06 -3.39
N GLY A 186 9.61 -13.75 -4.58
CA GLY A 186 10.84 -14.37 -5.08
C GLY A 186 12.09 -14.02 -4.26
N PRO A 187 13.15 -14.82 -4.37
CA PRO A 187 14.41 -14.61 -3.63
C PRO A 187 14.97 -13.19 -3.78
N ASP A 188 14.93 -12.64 -5.00
CA ASP A 188 15.49 -11.33 -5.33
C ASP A 188 14.74 -10.15 -4.67
N GLU A 189 13.51 -10.41 -4.17
CA GLU A 189 12.66 -9.40 -3.55
C GLU A 189 12.69 -9.45 -2.02
N ARG A 190 13.24 -10.53 -1.45
CA ARG A 190 13.20 -10.79 0.00
C ARG A 190 13.97 -9.76 0.83
N ALA A 191 15.08 -9.26 0.30
CA ALA A 191 15.90 -8.28 1.01
C ALA A 191 15.11 -7.01 1.38
N ASN A 192 14.20 -6.56 0.51
CA ASN A 192 13.37 -5.39 0.76
C ASN A 192 12.34 -5.64 1.88
N ILE A 193 11.75 -6.83 1.94
CA ILE A 193 10.83 -7.21 3.04
C ILE A 193 11.60 -7.39 4.34
N ALA A 194 12.80 -7.97 4.29
CA ALA A 194 13.67 -8.06 5.46
C ALA A 194 14.08 -6.67 5.98
N ALA A 195 14.34 -5.72 5.09
CA ALA A 195 14.58 -4.32 5.44
C ALA A 195 13.32 -3.68 6.09
N ALA A 196 12.13 -3.96 5.57
CA ALA A 196 10.86 -3.50 6.17
C ALA A 196 10.65 -4.09 7.58
N HIS A 197 11.10 -5.34 7.84
CA HIS A 197 11.04 -5.94 9.17
C HIS A 197 11.90 -5.16 10.18
N VAL A 198 13.12 -4.83 9.81
CA VAL A 198 13.99 -3.97 10.65
C VAL A 198 13.33 -2.61 10.87
N MET A 199 12.83 -1.99 9.79
CA MET A 199 12.22 -0.67 9.83
C MET A 199 10.96 -0.64 10.71
N HIS A 200 10.21 -1.74 10.78
CA HIS A 200 9.06 -1.84 11.68
C HIS A 200 9.45 -1.55 13.14
N TYR A 201 10.51 -2.16 13.62
CA TYR A 201 11.00 -1.90 14.97
C TYR A 201 11.65 -0.53 15.14
N VAL A 202 12.20 0.05 14.07
CA VAL A 202 12.65 1.46 14.07
C VAL A 202 11.45 2.40 14.25
N HIS A 203 10.36 2.19 13.54
CA HIS A 203 9.12 2.96 13.69
C HIS A 203 8.56 2.85 15.12
N LEU A 204 8.63 1.68 15.72
CA LEU A 204 8.24 1.46 17.11
C LEU A 204 9.26 2.00 18.15
N LYS A 205 10.35 2.65 17.70
CA LYS A 205 11.45 3.17 18.54
C LYS A 205 12.15 2.10 19.37
N ARG A 206 12.18 0.85 18.88
CA ARG A 206 12.76 -0.32 19.53
C ARG A 206 14.07 -0.71 18.85
N LYS A 207 15.09 0.15 18.95
CA LYS A 207 16.39 -0.01 18.25
C LYS A 207 17.10 -1.33 18.57
N ASP A 208 17.06 -1.78 19.84
CA ASP A 208 17.68 -3.04 20.24
C ASP A 208 17.06 -4.23 19.49
N ARG A 209 15.72 -4.23 19.36
CA ARG A 209 15.02 -5.27 18.62
C ARG A 209 15.31 -5.17 17.12
N ALA A 210 15.32 -3.99 16.55
CA ALA A 210 15.73 -3.77 15.16
C ALA A 210 17.12 -4.36 14.88
N SER A 211 18.09 -4.15 15.78
CA SER A 211 19.44 -4.73 15.67
C SER A 211 19.42 -6.26 15.73
N GLN A 212 18.60 -6.86 16.58
CA GLN A 212 18.44 -8.33 16.63
C GLN A 212 17.87 -8.87 15.30
N ILE A 213 16.93 -8.16 14.67
CA ILE A 213 16.39 -8.55 13.35
C ILE A 213 17.45 -8.42 12.26
N VAL A 214 18.33 -7.43 12.29
CA VAL A 214 19.48 -7.36 11.37
C VAL A 214 20.35 -8.61 11.49
N GLU A 215 20.66 -9.04 12.71
CA GLU A 215 21.47 -10.26 12.93
C GLU A 215 20.76 -11.53 12.44
N LEU A 216 19.42 -11.58 12.51
CA LEU A 216 18.65 -12.68 11.95
C LEU A 216 18.85 -12.83 10.43
N TYR A 217 18.96 -11.71 9.69
CA TYR A 217 19.10 -11.72 8.23
C TYR A 217 20.54 -11.75 7.72
N ARG A 218 21.53 -11.51 8.59
CA ARG A 218 22.98 -11.53 8.23
C ARG A 218 23.41 -12.87 7.60
N PRO A 219 23.07 -14.06 8.15
CA PRO A 219 23.49 -15.33 7.55
C PRO A 219 22.90 -15.60 6.16
N HIS A 220 21.86 -14.86 5.80
CA HIS A 220 21.16 -15.02 4.51
C HIS A 220 21.69 -14.10 3.40
N GLY A 221 22.75 -13.31 3.68
CA GLY A 221 23.38 -12.42 2.70
C GLY A 221 22.47 -11.31 2.19
N MET A 222 21.47 -10.86 3.00
CA MET A 222 20.48 -9.86 2.57
C MET A 222 20.91 -8.42 2.85
N LEU A 223 21.94 -8.20 3.68
CA LEU A 223 22.26 -6.86 4.20
C LEU A 223 22.76 -5.89 3.14
N ASP A 224 23.37 -6.39 2.08
CA ASP A 224 23.93 -5.58 0.97
C ASP A 224 22.97 -5.49 -0.22
N GLN A 225 21.75 -6.05 -0.11
CA GLN A 225 20.81 -6.16 -1.21
C GLN A 225 19.64 -5.19 -1.07
N GLY A 226 19.06 -4.82 -2.21
CA GLY A 226 17.85 -4.02 -2.27
C GLY A 226 17.93 -2.73 -1.46
N GLU A 227 16.97 -2.51 -0.60
CA GLU A 227 16.86 -1.33 0.25
C GLU A 227 17.48 -1.51 1.65
N PHE A 228 18.00 -2.70 1.97
CA PHE A 228 18.56 -2.99 3.29
C PHE A 228 19.69 -2.02 3.70
N PRO A 229 20.66 -1.64 2.81
CA PRO A 229 21.70 -0.66 3.17
C PRO A 229 21.15 0.69 3.66
N LYS A 230 20.00 1.14 3.09
CA LYS A 230 19.33 2.37 3.55
C LYS A 230 18.86 2.26 5.00
N VAL A 231 18.28 1.11 5.36
CA VAL A 231 17.77 0.88 6.71
C VAL A 231 18.89 0.77 7.71
N LEU A 232 20.02 0.13 7.35
CA LEU A 232 21.19 0.07 8.22
C LEU A 232 21.74 1.46 8.58
N SER A 233 21.71 2.41 7.65
CA SER A 233 22.14 3.79 7.91
C SER A 233 21.23 4.54 8.89
N LEU A 234 20.00 4.09 9.13
CA LEU A 234 19.07 4.69 10.09
C LEU A 234 19.24 4.14 11.52
N LEU A 235 20.01 3.07 11.70
CA LEU A 235 20.31 2.48 13.00
C LEU A 235 21.53 3.12 13.67
N CYS A 236 22.42 3.70 12.87
CA CYS A 236 23.59 4.45 13.35
C CYS A 236 23.17 5.82 13.85
#